data_12d01c50cd668ff33574a18ccda1a9ab
#
_entry.id   12d01c50cd668ff33574a18ccda1a9ab
#
_cell.length_a   1.000
_cell.length_b   1.000
_cell.length_c   1.000
_cell.angle_alpha   90.00
_cell.angle_beta   90.00
_cell.angle_gamma   90.00
#
_symmetry.space_group_name_H-M   'P 1'
#
loop_
_entity.id
_entity.type
_entity.pdbx_description
1 polymer ?
#
loop_
_entity_poly.entity_id
_entity_poly.type
_entity_poly.pdbx_seq_one_letter_code
_entity_poly.pdbx_strand_id
1 'polypeptide(L)'
;MDERERITEELIKQLDKMGYPAEFGAAIAKNLRTEKTMSRMIRYLRNANPRSAEEIADEMLAIMEDRNRWVQKKEAEYYNAKYNEMLYNGLGVEDEEEDSLFRN
;
A
#
# COMPACT_ATOMS: atom_id res chain seq x y z
N MET A 1 7.95 16.91 14.98
CA MET A 1 7.93 15.52 14.49
C MET A 1 6.71 15.32 13.62
N ASP A 2 6.88 14.79 12.45
CA ASP A 2 5.71 14.63 11.60
C ASP A 2 4.97 13.34 11.94
N GLU A 3 3.83 13.16 11.31
CA GLU A 3 2.95 12.04 11.63
C GLU A 3 3.60 10.70 11.32
N ARG A 4 4.35 10.64 10.24
CA ARG A 4 5.01 9.40 9.86
C ARG A 4 6.05 8.99 10.90
N GLU A 5 6.80 9.94 11.38
CA GLU A 5 7.80 9.66 12.42
C GLU A 5 7.13 9.21 13.70
N ARG A 6 6.02 9.83 14.04
CA ARG A 6 5.29 9.47 15.25
C ARG A 6 4.77 8.04 15.17
N ILE A 7 4.21 7.67 14.02
CA ILE A 7 3.69 6.32 13.81
C ILE A 7 4.83 5.31 13.80
N THR A 8 5.96 5.67 13.21
CA THR A 8 7.13 4.79 13.18
C THR A 8 7.59 4.49 14.60
N GLU A 9 7.66 5.52 15.44
CA GLU A 9 8.08 5.33 16.82
C GLU A 9 7.08 4.49 17.58
N GLU A 10 5.81 4.71 17.31
CA GLU A 10 4.76 3.94 17.98
C GLU A 10 4.85 2.46 17.61
N LEU A 11 5.16 2.17 16.36
CA LEU A 11 5.32 0.80 15.92
C LEU A 11 6.52 0.15 16.60
N ILE A 12 7.63 0.86 16.64
CA ILE A 12 8.83 0.34 17.29
C ILE A 12 8.56 0.08 18.77
N LYS A 13 7.86 0.99 19.41
CA LYS A 13 7.51 0.84 20.82
C LYS A 13 6.62 -0.38 21.04
N GLN A 14 5.65 -0.58 20.17
CA GLN A 14 4.75 -1.71 20.31
C GLN A 14 5.51 -3.02 20.22
N LEU A 15 6.45 -3.09 19.30
CA LEU A 15 7.26 -4.29 19.14
C LEU A 15 8.24 -4.47 20.31
N ASP A 16 8.72 -3.36 20.83
CA ASP A 16 9.59 -3.43 22.01
C ASP A 16 8.85 -4.04 23.20
N LYS A 17 7.61 -3.66 23.38
CA LYS A 17 6.79 -4.24 24.47
C LYS A 17 6.62 -5.74 24.29
N MET A 18 6.68 -6.21 23.07
CA MET A 18 6.52 -7.63 22.79
C MET A 18 7.83 -8.39 22.82
N GLY A 19 8.93 -7.69 23.10
CA GLY A 19 10.22 -8.34 23.25
C GLY A 19 11.13 -8.28 22.04
N TYR A 20 10.80 -7.47 21.06
CA TYR A 20 11.61 -7.38 19.84
C TYR A 20 12.51 -6.15 19.89
N PRO A 21 13.75 -6.28 19.38
CA PRO A 21 14.67 -5.15 19.41
C PRO A 21 14.26 -4.03 18.46
N ALA A 22 14.81 -2.84 18.71
CA ALA A 22 14.46 -1.68 17.91
C ALA A 22 14.80 -1.87 16.44
N GLU A 23 15.85 -2.60 16.16
CA GLU A 23 16.24 -2.86 14.76
C GLU A 23 15.17 -3.61 14.01
N PHE A 24 14.53 -4.55 14.68
CA PHE A 24 13.43 -5.29 14.06
C PHE A 24 12.29 -4.37 13.75
N GLY A 25 11.91 -3.53 14.71
CA GLY A 25 10.83 -2.58 14.49
C GLY A 25 11.14 -1.59 13.39
N ALA A 26 12.37 -1.12 13.34
CA ALA A 26 12.78 -0.18 12.29
C ALA A 26 12.72 -0.84 10.92
N ALA A 27 13.11 -2.10 10.82
CA ALA A 27 13.05 -2.82 9.56
C ALA A 27 11.61 -3.01 9.09
N ILE A 28 10.72 -3.35 10.02
CA ILE A 28 9.30 -3.50 9.69
C ILE A 28 8.75 -2.17 9.17
N ALA A 29 9.05 -1.08 9.88
CA ALA A 29 8.57 0.24 9.48
C ALA A 29 9.10 0.64 8.11
N LYS A 30 10.36 0.34 7.85
CA LYS A 30 10.98 0.69 6.58
C LYS A 30 10.29 -0.03 5.43
N ASN A 31 9.94 -1.28 5.63
CA ASN A 31 9.28 -2.06 4.60
C ASN A 31 7.84 -1.62 4.37
N LEU A 32 7.14 -1.26 5.44
CA LEU A 32 5.75 -0.82 5.32
C LEU A 32 5.63 0.57 4.69
N ARG A 33 6.53 1.47 5.04
CA ARG A 33 6.74 2.76 4.39
C ARG A 33 5.71 3.85 4.65
N THR A 34 4.44 3.56 4.73
CA THR A 34 3.42 4.60 4.87
C THR A 34 2.78 4.57 6.24
N GLU A 35 2.18 5.71 6.61
CA GLU A 35 1.48 5.82 7.88
C GLU A 35 0.33 4.83 7.96
N LYS A 36 -0.36 4.68 6.86
CA LYS A 36 -1.52 3.81 6.81
C LYS A 36 -1.16 2.35 7.04
N THR A 37 -0.12 1.88 6.37
CA THR A 37 0.30 0.49 6.53
C THR A 37 0.89 0.24 7.90
N MET A 38 1.62 1.21 8.43
CA MET A 38 2.17 1.08 9.77
C MET A 38 1.07 1.08 10.82
N SER A 39 0.06 1.92 10.65
CA SER A 39 -1.08 1.91 11.58
C SER A 39 -1.81 0.58 11.54
N ARG A 40 -1.93 0.01 10.37
CA ARG A 40 -2.56 -1.30 10.21
C ARG A 40 -1.77 -2.37 10.95
N MET A 41 -0.43 -2.31 10.85
CA MET A 41 0.41 -3.25 11.55
C MET A 41 0.28 -3.10 13.05
N ILE A 42 0.25 -1.88 13.55
CA ILE A 42 0.11 -1.64 14.99
C ILE A 42 -1.19 -2.25 15.49
N ARG A 43 -2.26 -2.06 14.75
CA ARG A 43 -3.56 -2.63 15.12
C ARG A 43 -3.50 -4.16 15.14
N TYR A 44 -2.85 -4.74 14.15
CA TYR A 44 -2.67 -6.18 14.11
C TYR A 44 -1.92 -6.68 15.34
N LEU A 45 -0.83 -6.00 15.68
CA LEU A 45 -0.02 -6.41 16.82
C LEU A 45 -0.82 -6.38 18.12
N ARG A 46 -1.66 -5.38 18.28
CA ARG A 46 -2.46 -5.24 19.49
C ARG A 46 -3.59 -6.25 19.57
N ASN A 47 -4.18 -6.57 18.44
CA ASN A 47 -5.36 -7.43 18.41
C ASN A 47 -5.05 -8.90 18.29
N ALA A 48 -4.10 -9.25 17.44
CA ALA A 48 -3.78 -10.63 17.17
C ALA A 48 -2.73 -11.20 18.12
N ASN A 49 -1.90 -10.32 18.68
CA ASN A 49 -0.87 -10.72 19.61
C ASN A 49 -0.04 -11.87 19.06
N PRO A 50 0.63 -11.66 17.92
CA PRO A 50 1.41 -12.74 17.29
C PRO A 50 2.53 -13.22 18.21
N ARG A 51 2.90 -14.48 18.07
CA ARG A 51 3.85 -15.10 19.00
C ARG A 51 5.26 -15.23 18.47
N SER A 52 5.48 -14.91 17.20
CA SER A 52 6.80 -15.06 16.62
C SER A 52 7.09 -13.96 15.64
N ALA A 53 8.36 -13.74 15.40
CA ALA A 53 8.80 -12.78 14.39
C ALA A 53 8.31 -13.18 13.01
N GLU A 54 8.20 -14.49 12.77
CA GLU A 54 7.72 -14.98 11.50
C GLU A 54 6.29 -14.58 11.23
N GLU A 55 5.44 -14.69 12.25
CA GLU A 55 4.04 -14.26 12.09
C GLU A 55 3.97 -12.77 11.78
N ILE A 56 4.80 -11.98 12.42
CA ILE A 56 4.82 -10.54 12.19
C ILE A 56 5.30 -10.24 10.77
N ALA A 57 6.34 -10.92 10.34
CA ALA A 57 6.85 -10.72 8.98
C ALA A 57 5.83 -11.15 7.93
N ASP A 58 5.12 -12.23 8.19
CA ASP A 58 4.07 -12.69 7.28
C ASP A 58 2.98 -11.65 7.14
N GLU A 59 2.57 -11.05 8.26
CA GLU A 59 1.55 -10.01 8.20
C GLU A 59 2.07 -8.77 7.47
N MET A 60 3.33 -8.42 7.71
CA MET A 60 3.94 -7.31 6.99
C MET A 60 3.88 -7.52 5.49
N LEU A 61 4.22 -8.74 5.05
CA LEU A 61 4.19 -9.05 3.63
C LEU A 61 2.77 -8.99 3.08
N ALA A 62 1.80 -9.46 3.86
CA ALA A 62 0.41 -9.40 3.45
C ALA A 62 -0.06 -7.95 3.30
N ILE A 63 0.32 -7.10 4.23
CA ILE A 63 -0.05 -5.69 4.16
C ILE A 63 0.59 -5.02 2.95
N MET A 64 1.85 -5.33 2.69
CA MET A 64 2.54 -4.78 1.53
C MET A 64 1.90 -5.24 0.24
N GLU A 65 1.48 -6.49 0.19
CA GLU A 65 0.84 -7.03 -0.99
C GLU A 65 -0.50 -6.36 -1.24
N ASP A 66 -1.27 -6.15 -0.19
CA ASP A 66 -2.54 -5.43 -0.32
C ASP A 66 -2.33 -4.02 -0.84
N ARG A 67 -1.31 -3.34 -0.31
CA ARG A 67 -1.00 -1.99 -0.76
C ARG A 67 -0.62 -1.98 -2.23
N ASN A 68 0.22 -2.92 -2.65
CA ASN A 68 0.67 -2.97 -4.03
C ASN A 68 -0.49 -3.27 -4.97
N ARG A 69 -1.37 -4.16 -4.56
CA ARG A 69 -2.55 -4.48 -5.35
C ARG A 69 -3.44 -3.27 -5.53
N TRP A 70 -3.61 -2.51 -4.46
CA TRP A 70 -4.43 -1.31 -4.50
C TRP A 70 -3.82 -0.26 -5.43
N VAL A 71 -2.51 -0.08 -5.37
CA VAL A 71 -1.82 0.87 -6.24
C VAL A 71 -1.98 0.47 -7.71
N GLN A 72 -1.80 -0.80 -8.00
CA GLN A 72 -1.95 -1.30 -9.35
C GLN A 72 -3.35 -1.07 -9.89
N LYS A 73 -4.34 -1.29 -9.05
CA LYS A 73 -5.73 -1.05 -9.44
C LYS A 73 -5.97 0.41 -9.77
N LYS A 74 -5.42 1.29 -8.94
CA LYS A 74 -5.57 2.73 -9.17
C LYS A 74 -4.92 3.16 -10.46
N GLU A 75 -3.75 2.63 -10.75
CA GLU A 75 -3.06 2.95 -11.99
C GLU A 75 -3.85 2.49 -13.20
N ALA A 76 -4.40 1.29 -13.13
CA ALA A 76 -5.18 0.76 -14.22
C ALA A 76 -6.40 1.63 -14.49
N GLU A 77 -7.05 2.07 -13.43
CA GLU A 77 -8.21 2.95 -13.57
C GLU A 77 -7.82 4.28 -14.20
N TYR A 78 -6.69 4.81 -13.79
CA TYR A 78 -6.22 6.08 -14.35
C TYR A 78 -5.95 5.95 -15.84
N TYR A 79 -5.25 4.91 -16.24
CA TYR A 79 -4.91 4.72 -17.64
C TYR A 79 -6.14 4.48 -18.49
N ASN A 80 -7.09 3.76 -17.97
CA ASN A 80 -8.34 3.53 -18.70
C ASN A 80 -9.09 4.83 -18.91
N ALA A 81 -9.18 5.65 -17.89
CA ALA A 81 -9.86 6.93 -18.00
C ALA A 81 -9.16 7.84 -18.99
N LYS A 82 -7.84 7.87 -18.94
CA LYS A 82 -7.06 8.71 -19.84
C LYS A 82 -7.24 8.26 -21.28
N TYR A 83 -7.22 6.97 -21.49
CA TYR A 83 -7.37 6.39 -22.81
C TYR A 83 -8.73 6.78 -23.40
N ASN A 84 -9.78 6.63 -22.62
CA ASN A 84 -11.11 6.99 -23.07
C ASN A 84 -11.22 8.46 -23.38
N GLU A 85 -10.58 9.28 -22.57
CA GLU A 85 -10.59 10.71 -22.79
C GLU A 85 -9.98 11.06 -24.14
N MET A 86 -8.89 10.43 -24.48
CA MET A 86 -8.25 10.65 -25.76
C MET A 86 -9.14 10.25 -26.93
N LEU A 87 -9.84 9.14 -26.77
CA LEU A 87 -10.72 8.66 -27.82
C LEU A 87 -11.87 9.61 -28.09
N TYR A 88 -12.44 10.17 -27.02
CA TYR A 88 -13.65 10.96 -27.18
C TYR A 88 -13.39 12.44 -27.38
N ASN A 89 -12.27 12.95 -26.92
CA ASN A 89 -12.02 14.38 -26.96
C ASN A 89 -10.90 14.81 -27.87
N GLY A 90 -10.01 13.92 -28.19
CA GLY A 90 -8.83 14.34 -28.91
C GLY A 90 -8.66 13.63 -30.21
N LEU A 91 -7.88 12.61 -30.17
CA LEU A 91 -7.49 11.92 -31.36
C LEU A 91 -8.62 11.42 -32.16
N GLY A 92 -9.57 10.88 -31.50
CA GLY A 92 -10.58 10.15 -32.18
C GLY A 92 -11.62 10.96 -32.80
N VAL A 93 -11.43 12.19 -32.77
CA VAL A 93 -12.43 13.09 -33.19
C VAL A 93 -12.99 12.78 -34.55
N GLU A 94 -12.13 12.50 -35.47
CA GLU A 94 -12.61 12.33 -36.82
C GLU A 94 -12.83 10.90 -37.19
N ASP A 95 -12.36 9.98 -36.42
CA ASP A 95 -12.34 8.60 -36.83
C ASP A 95 -13.04 7.69 -35.86
N GLU A 96 -14.29 7.52 -36.11
CA GLU A 96 -15.10 6.69 -35.25
C GLU A 96 -14.71 5.23 -35.34
N GLU A 97 -14.29 4.79 -36.49
CA GLU A 97 -13.91 3.41 -36.60
C GLU A 97 -12.73 3.08 -35.73
N GLU A 98 -11.87 4.04 -35.53
CA GLU A 98 -10.76 3.81 -34.64
C GLU A 98 -11.21 3.61 -33.22
N ASP A 99 -12.26 4.28 -32.86
CA ASP A 99 -12.84 4.09 -31.55
C ASP A 99 -13.18 2.64 -31.30
N SER A 100 -13.75 2.00 -32.28
CA SER A 100 -14.15 0.61 -32.11
C SER A 100 -12.95 -0.29 -31.93
N LEU A 101 -11.84 0.05 -32.55
CA LEU A 101 -10.63 -0.74 -32.38
C LEU A 101 -10.13 -0.72 -30.96
N PHE A 102 -10.19 0.43 -30.33
CA PHE A 102 -9.61 0.61 -29.03
C PHE A 102 -10.57 0.46 -27.89
N ARG A 103 -11.81 0.40 -28.21
CA ARG A 103 -12.81 0.28 -27.18
C ARG A 103 -12.87 -1.12 -26.65
N ASN A 104 -13.07 -1.25 -25.36
CA ASN A 104 -13.11 -2.57 -24.73
C ASN A 104 -14.49 -3.07 -24.51
#